data_ae75562c7c34851faed0433db4ecd222
#
_entry.id   ae75562c7c34851faed0433db4ecd222
#
_cell.length_a   1.000
_cell.length_b   1.000
_cell.length_c   1.000
_cell.angle_alpha   90.00
_cell.angle_beta   90.00
_cell.angle_gamma   90.00
#
_symmetry.space_group_name_H-M   'P 1'
#
loop_
_entity.id
_entity.type
_entity.pdbx_description
1 polymer ?
#
loop_
_entity_poly.entity_id
_entity_poly.type
_entity_poly.pdbx_seq_one_letter_code
_entity_poly.pdbx_strand_id
1 'polypeptide(L)'
;SEDVLTGCFFGTLRYLPFSRGLNQILKHYAVSEDTQVAHILSGLSDEAFDFEFWKRSENGNVEIDGYIPLASVGIGIEVKYQSGLSGVNQLEKEAVVLKEEWCPEKEKLLLLIADAEEAKQIYRENKNKAVFQDVHLVYLSWQDILLGLDQVVMMSPYEEKMVEDLK
;
A
#
# COMPACT_ATOMS: atom_id res chain seq x y z
N SER A 1 10.01 6.69 13.82
CA SER A 1 10.39 6.90 12.42
C SER A 1 9.44 6.17 11.48
N GLU A 2 9.48 6.51 10.23
CA GLU A 2 8.67 5.86 9.19
C GLU A 2 8.94 4.36 9.13
N ASP A 3 10.19 3.93 9.23
CA ASP A 3 10.57 2.53 9.19
C ASP A 3 10.00 1.73 10.37
N VAL A 4 10.02 2.32 11.57
CA VAL A 4 9.44 1.68 12.75
C VAL A 4 7.93 1.54 12.58
N LEU A 5 7.26 2.59 12.10
CA LEU A 5 5.82 2.57 11.86
C LEU A 5 5.43 1.53 10.80
N THR A 6 6.15 1.52 9.69
CA THR A 6 5.96 0.53 8.62
C THR A 6 6.17 -0.89 9.14
N GLY A 7 7.28 -1.13 9.83
CA GLY A 7 7.62 -2.44 10.36
C GLY A 7 6.61 -2.95 11.39
N CYS A 8 6.20 -2.11 12.32
CA CYS A 8 5.22 -2.48 13.35
C CYS A 8 3.84 -2.73 12.76
N PHE A 9 3.36 -1.82 11.91
CA PHE A 9 2.02 -1.91 11.33
C PHE A 9 1.88 -3.12 10.41
N PHE A 10 2.68 -3.17 9.35
CA PHE A 10 2.58 -4.26 8.37
C PHE A 10 3.13 -5.57 8.89
N GLY A 11 4.13 -5.54 9.76
CA GLY A 11 4.67 -6.71 10.43
C GLY A 11 3.63 -7.46 11.26
N THR A 12 2.68 -6.74 11.84
CA THR A 12 1.56 -7.32 12.59
C THR A 12 0.38 -7.63 11.66
N LEU A 13 0.02 -6.71 10.79
CA LEU A 13 -1.16 -6.83 9.94
C LEU A 13 -1.10 -8.03 8.99
N ARG A 14 0.09 -8.43 8.55
CA ARG A 14 0.28 -9.58 7.66
C ARG A 14 -0.18 -10.91 8.26
N TYR A 15 -0.34 -11.00 9.59
CA TYR A 15 -0.84 -12.21 10.25
C TYR A 15 -2.37 -12.31 10.24
N LEU A 16 -3.06 -11.25 9.83
CA LEU A 16 -4.51 -11.31 9.58
C LEU A 16 -4.76 -11.82 8.17
N PRO A 17 -5.84 -12.58 7.93
CA PRO A 17 -6.24 -12.93 6.58
C PRO A 17 -6.40 -11.67 5.72
N PHE A 18 -5.82 -11.67 4.53
CA PHE A 18 -5.83 -10.51 3.64
C PHE A 18 -7.26 -10.02 3.37
N SER A 19 -8.18 -10.93 3.07
CA SER A 19 -9.56 -10.62 2.73
C SER A 19 -10.34 -9.93 3.87
N ARG A 20 -9.95 -10.16 5.13
CA ARG A 20 -10.59 -9.60 6.33
C ARG A 20 -9.81 -8.45 6.97
N GLY A 21 -8.56 -8.29 6.61
CA GLY A 21 -7.69 -7.24 7.14
C GLY A 21 -7.40 -6.15 6.12
N LEU A 22 -6.21 -6.14 5.55
CA LEU A 22 -5.74 -5.08 4.68
C LEU A 22 -6.67 -4.84 3.48
N ASN A 23 -7.20 -5.90 2.86
CA ASN A 23 -8.08 -5.74 1.71
C ASN A 23 -9.36 -4.96 2.05
N GLN A 24 -9.93 -5.17 3.24
CA GLN A 24 -11.11 -4.42 3.67
C GLN A 24 -10.80 -2.93 3.88
N ILE A 25 -9.63 -2.63 4.46
CA ILE A 25 -9.19 -1.24 4.62
C ILE A 25 -9.01 -0.57 3.26
N LEU A 26 -8.35 -1.24 2.32
CA LEU A 26 -8.15 -0.71 0.97
C LEU A 26 -9.48 -0.48 0.24
N LYS A 27 -10.38 -1.44 0.28
CA LYS A 27 -11.68 -1.33 -0.40
C LYS A 27 -12.51 -0.14 0.08
N HIS A 28 -12.50 0.13 1.38
CA HIS A 28 -13.36 1.14 1.98
C HIS A 28 -12.74 2.53 2.02
N TYR A 29 -11.43 2.63 2.09
CA TYR A 29 -10.76 3.91 2.39
C TYR A 29 -9.72 4.35 1.37
N ALA A 30 -9.20 3.45 0.53
CA ALA A 30 -8.23 3.85 -0.48
C ALA A 30 -8.87 4.78 -1.52
N VAL A 31 -8.13 5.82 -1.88
CA VAL A 31 -8.62 6.86 -2.79
C VAL A 31 -7.80 6.88 -4.06
N SER A 32 -8.48 6.91 -5.20
CA SER A 32 -7.87 7.10 -6.51
C SER A 32 -8.89 7.69 -7.47
N GLU A 33 -8.42 8.52 -8.40
CA GLU A 33 -9.24 8.96 -9.53
C GLU A 33 -9.27 7.91 -10.65
N ASP A 34 -8.41 6.89 -10.57
CA ASP A 34 -8.38 5.77 -11.49
C ASP A 34 -9.57 4.84 -11.20
N THR A 35 -10.53 4.80 -12.11
CA THR A 35 -11.76 4.03 -11.95
C THR A 35 -11.55 2.52 -11.90
N GLN A 36 -10.40 2.01 -12.36
CA GLN A 36 -10.09 0.58 -12.34
C GLN A 36 -9.67 0.09 -10.95
N VAL A 37 -9.22 0.98 -10.06
CA VAL A 37 -8.73 0.60 -8.74
C VAL A 37 -9.79 -0.13 -7.92
N ALA A 38 -11.00 0.40 -7.85
CA ALA A 38 -12.10 -0.24 -7.12
C ALA A 38 -12.39 -1.64 -7.66
N HIS A 39 -12.36 -1.80 -8.98
CA HIS A 39 -12.58 -3.08 -9.65
C HIS A 39 -11.47 -4.08 -9.31
N ILE A 40 -10.22 -3.66 -9.37
CA ILE A 40 -9.06 -4.49 -9.03
C ILE A 40 -9.17 -4.97 -7.58
N LEU A 41 -9.41 -4.06 -6.64
CA LEU A 41 -9.50 -4.38 -5.21
C LEU A 41 -10.67 -5.32 -4.91
N SER A 42 -11.82 -5.14 -5.56
CA SER A 42 -12.98 -6.01 -5.37
C SER A 42 -12.79 -7.41 -5.93
N GLY A 43 -11.87 -7.58 -6.89
CA GLY A 43 -11.54 -8.88 -7.50
C GLY A 43 -10.51 -9.69 -6.72
N LEU A 44 -9.92 -9.16 -5.65
CA LEU A 44 -8.91 -9.86 -4.87
C LEU A 44 -9.55 -10.91 -3.97
N SER A 45 -9.05 -12.15 -4.07
CA SER A 45 -9.54 -13.31 -3.32
C SER A 45 -8.45 -13.96 -2.47
N ASP A 46 -7.26 -13.36 -2.41
CA ASP A 46 -6.14 -13.92 -1.64
C ASP A 46 -6.48 -13.96 -0.15
N GLU A 47 -6.25 -15.12 0.48
CA GLU A 47 -6.47 -15.33 1.92
C GLU A 47 -5.24 -14.91 2.71
N ALA A 48 -4.06 -15.30 2.23
CA ALA A 48 -2.78 -14.98 2.83
C ALA A 48 -1.95 -14.13 1.87
N PHE A 49 -0.99 -13.40 2.41
CA PHE A 49 -0.07 -12.62 1.60
C PHE A 49 1.31 -12.58 2.26
N ASP A 50 2.33 -12.51 1.40
CA ASP A 50 3.68 -12.22 1.83
C ASP A 50 3.87 -10.70 1.84
N PHE A 51 4.71 -10.22 2.75
CA PHE A 51 5.07 -8.81 2.80
C PHE A 51 6.60 -8.70 2.76
N GLU A 52 7.11 -8.09 1.68
CA GLU A 52 8.54 -7.86 1.52
C GLU A 52 8.86 -6.42 1.94
N PHE A 53 9.56 -6.27 3.07
CA PHE A 53 9.99 -4.96 3.57
C PHE A 53 11.20 -4.46 2.81
N TRP A 54 11.24 -3.16 2.55
CA TRP A 54 12.41 -2.45 1.99
C TRP A 54 13.03 -3.15 0.79
N LYS A 55 12.16 -3.58 -0.11
CA LYS A 55 12.59 -4.26 -1.33
C LYS A 55 13.32 -3.30 -2.26
N ARG A 56 14.48 -3.71 -2.74
CA ARG A 56 15.30 -2.90 -3.65
C ARG A 56 15.17 -3.37 -5.09
N SER A 57 15.27 -2.39 -6.01
CA SER A 57 15.44 -2.70 -7.42
C SER A 57 16.73 -3.46 -7.68
N GLU A 58 16.84 -4.12 -8.83
CA GLU A 58 18.01 -4.93 -9.20
C GLU A 58 19.32 -4.12 -9.14
N ASN A 59 19.29 -2.87 -9.61
CA ASN A 59 20.46 -1.98 -9.55
C ASN A 59 20.67 -1.33 -8.17
N GLY A 60 19.78 -1.54 -7.20
CA GLY A 60 19.86 -1.00 -5.86
C GLY A 60 19.51 0.48 -5.71
N ASN A 61 19.14 1.17 -6.80
CA ASN A 61 18.91 2.62 -6.78
C ASN A 61 17.52 3.02 -6.25
N VAL A 62 16.58 2.10 -6.24
CA VAL A 62 15.21 2.33 -5.75
C VAL A 62 14.91 1.33 -4.64
N GLU A 63 14.43 1.83 -3.52
CA GLU A 63 13.93 1.02 -2.41
C GLU A 63 12.50 1.42 -2.14
N ILE A 64 11.60 0.45 -2.03
CA ILE A 64 10.19 0.65 -1.70
C ILE A 64 9.95 0.11 -0.29
N ASP A 65 9.20 0.83 0.54
CA ASP A 65 8.98 0.48 1.95
C ASP A 65 8.32 -0.90 2.11
N GLY A 66 7.40 -1.25 1.23
CA GLY A 66 6.76 -2.55 1.25
C GLY A 66 6.33 -3.02 -0.14
N TYR A 67 6.28 -4.35 -0.31
CA TYR A 67 5.77 -4.96 -1.52
C TYR A 67 4.95 -6.20 -1.18
N ILE A 68 3.75 -6.27 -1.74
CA ILE A 68 2.83 -7.40 -1.56
C ILE A 68 2.62 -8.09 -2.90
N PRO A 69 3.20 -9.29 -3.10
CA PRO A 69 2.98 -10.08 -4.32
C PRO A 69 1.72 -10.93 -4.20
N LEU A 70 0.59 -10.43 -4.69
CA LEU A 70 -0.63 -11.22 -4.79
C LEU A 70 -0.68 -11.97 -6.13
N ALA A 71 -1.64 -12.89 -6.26
CA ALA A 71 -1.76 -13.72 -7.46
C ALA A 71 -1.96 -12.90 -8.74
N SER A 72 -2.81 -11.88 -8.69
CA SER A 72 -3.17 -11.07 -9.87
C SER A 72 -2.67 -9.63 -9.81
N VAL A 73 -2.16 -9.18 -8.68
CA VAL A 73 -1.75 -7.78 -8.44
C VAL A 73 -0.47 -7.73 -7.64
N GLY A 74 0.47 -6.89 -8.05
CA GLY A 74 1.58 -6.48 -7.22
C GLY A 74 1.27 -5.12 -6.59
N ILE A 75 1.41 -5.00 -5.27
CA ILE A 75 1.16 -3.75 -4.53
C ILE A 75 2.47 -3.25 -3.93
N GLY A 76 2.98 -2.14 -4.47
CA GLY A 76 4.06 -1.40 -3.85
C GLY A 76 3.50 -0.42 -2.83
N ILE A 77 4.21 -0.22 -1.72
CA ILE A 77 3.77 0.64 -0.63
C ILE A 77 4.89 1.62 -0.29
N GLU A 78 4.55 2.91 -0.34
CA GLU A 78 5.40 4.00 0.12
C GLU A 78 4.73 4.68 1.30
N VAL A 79 5.46 4.77 2.42
CA VAL A 79 4.96 5.35 3.68
C VAL A 79 5.64 6.68 3.94
N LYS A 80 4.85 7.69 4.29
CA LYS A 80 5.33 9.01 4.69
C LYS A 80 4.75 9.41 6.04
N TYR A 81 5.60 9.98 6.86
CA TYR A 81 5.20 10.49 8.16
C TYR A 81 5.87 11.85 8.39
N GLN A 82 5.20 12.92 7.96
CA GLN A 82 5.63 14.31 8.12
C GLN A 82 6.97 14.67 7.46
N SER A 83 7.42 13.89 6.48
CA SER A 83 8.74 14.07 5.87
C SER A 83 8.73 14.46 4.39
N GLY A 84 7.56 14.42 3.75
CA GLY A 84 7.48 14.61 2.29
C GLY A 84 8.21 13.51 1.52
N LEU A 85 8.36 13.67 0.22
CA LEU A 85 9.11 12.73 -0.61
C LEU A 85 10.61 13.01 -0.50
N SER A 86 11.42 11.95 -0.39
CA SER A 86 12.86 12.05 -0.18
C SER A 86 13.67 12.37 -1.44
N GLY A 87 13.03 12.48 -2.60
CA GLY A 87 13.72 12.79 -3.85
C GLY A 87 12.77 13.18 -4.95
N VAL A 88 13.36 13.79 -5.99
CA VAL A 88 12.61 14.16 -7.19
C VAL A 88 12.14 12.88 -7.90
N ASN A 89 10.86 12.84 -8.24
CA ASN A 89 10.26 11.71 -8.96
C ASN A 89 10.32 10.37 -8.22
N GLN A 90 10.32 10.38 -6.88
CA GLN A 90 10.41 9.16 -6.08
C GLN A 90 9.30 8.16 -6.45
N LEU A 91 8.03 8.58 -6.44
CA LEU A 91 6.92 7.67 -6.77
C LEU A 91 6.99 7.18 -8.22
N GLU A 92 7.41 8.04 -9.14
CA GLU A 92 7.59 7.66 -10.54
C GLU A 92 8.62 6.54 -10.70
N LYS A 93 9.77 6.67 -10.02
CA LYS A 93 10.82 5.65 -10.03
C LYS A 93 10.33 4.32 -9.45
N GLU A 94 9.59 4.36 -8.36
CA GLU A 94 9.01 3.18 -7.74
C GLU A 94 7.99 2.50 -8.67
N ALA A 95 7.16 3.28 -9.35
CA ALA A 95 6.20 2.78 -10.33
C ALA A 95 6.90 2.09 -11.51
N VAL A 96 8.01 2.64 -11.97
CA VAL A 96 8.82 2.01 -13.04
C VAL A 96 9.34 0.64 -12.60
N VAL A 97 9.82 0.52 -11.35
CA VAL A 97 10.30 -0.76 -10.81
C VAL A 97 9.18 -1.80 -10.75
N LEU A 98 7.99 -1.40 -10.31
CA LEU A 98 6.82 -2.29 -10.34
C LEU A 98 6.52 -2.78 -11.76
N LYS A 99 6.51 -1.86 -12.70
CA LYS A 99 6.16 -2.14 -14.10
C LYS A 99 7.19 -3.01 -14.81
N GLU A 100 8.46 -2.75 -14.60
CA GLU A 100 9.53 -3.35 -15.40
C GLU A 100 10.20 -4.55 -14.73
N GLU A 101 10.28 -4.57 -13.40
CA GLU A 101 11.03 -5.62 -12.68
C GLU A 101 10.13 -6.59 -11.91
N TRP A 102 9.26 -6.06 -11.01
CA TRP A 102 8.65 -6.91 -9.99
C TRP A 102 7.37 -7.60 -10.43
N CYS A 103 6.53 -6.92 -11.18
CA CYS A 103 5.26 -7.49 -11.61
C CYS A 103 4.84 -7.05 -13.02
N PRO A 104 5.70 -7.27 -14.04
CA PRO A 104 5.40 -6.82 -15.41
C PRO A 104 4.14 -7.47 -16.00
N GLU A 105 3.83 -8.70 -15.58
CA GLU A 105 2.71 -9.49 -16.12
C GLU A 105 1.41 -9.35 -15.32
N LYS A 106 1.41 -8.54 -14.25
CA LYS A 106 0.25 -8.38 -13.35
C LYS A 106 -0.26 -6.96 -13.35
N GLU A 107 -1.45 -6.76 -12.80
CA GLU A 107 -1.90 -5.43 -12.40
C GLU A 107 -0.95 -4.87 -11.33
N LYS A 108 -0.76 -3.56 -11.34
CA LYS A 108 0.23 -2.90 -10.50
C LYS A 108 -0.43 -1.74 -9.75
N LEU A 109 -0.40 -1.80 -8.43
CA LEU A 109 -0.80 -0.70 -7.57
C LEU A 109 0.43 -0.12 -6.87
N LEU A 110 0.52 1.21 -6.83
CA LEU A 110 1.43 1.91 -5.93
C LEU A 110 0.58 2.65 -4.90
N LEU A 111 0.67 2.21 -3.65
CA LEU A 111 -0.09 2.73 -2.53
C LEU A 111 0.77 3.70 -1.72
N LEU A 112 0.36 4.95 -1.68
CA LEU A 112 0.96 5.97 -0.82
C LEU A 112 0.19 6.04 0.49
N ILE A 113 0.90 5.93 1.61
CA ILE A 113 0.33 6.10 2.96
C ILE A 113 0.98 7.31 3.62
N ALA A 114 0.17 8.28 4.02
CA ALA A 114 0.65 9.50 4.68
C ALA A 114 -0.50 10.12 5.48
N ASP A 115 -0.24 11.25 6.15
CA ASP A 115 -1.32 12.08 6.69
C ASP A 115 -2.25 12.52 5.56
N ALA A 116 -3.54 12.69 5.87
CA ALA A 116 -4.58 12.93 4.86
C ALA A 116 -4.26 14.06 3.88
N GLU A 117 -3.85 15.23 4.38
CA GLU A 117 -3.52 16.37 3.53
C GLU A 117 -2.24 16.15 2.72
N GLU A 118 -1.23 15.56 3.34
CA GLU A 118 0.03 15.23 2.67
C GLU A 118 -0.18 14.20 1.55
N ALA A 119 -0.92 13.12 1.84
CA ALA A 119 -1.23 12.09 0.85
C ALA A 119 -1.96 12.66 -0.36
N LYS A 120 -2.97 13.49 -0.12
CA LYS A 120 -3.74 14.14 -1.16
C LYS A 120 -2.90 15.06 -2.04
N GLN A 121 -2.02 15.84 -1.44
CA GLN A 121 -1.12 16.73 -2.17
C GLN A 121 -0.15 15.95 -3.04
N ILE A 122 0.54 14.96 -2.47
CA ILE A 122 1.50 14.12 -3.21
C ILE A 122 0.80 13.40 -4.36
N TYR A 123 -0.39 12.86 -4.12
CA TYR A 123 -1.19 12.21 -5.16
C TYR A 123 -1.47 13.16 -6.33
N ARG A 124 -1.94 14.37 -6.05
CA ARG A 124 -2.24 15.37 -7.08
C ARG A 124 -1.01 15.76 -7.91
N GLU A 125 0.14 15.84 -7.28
CA GLU A 125 1.39 16.20 -7.95
C GLU A 125 1.92 15.10 -8.87
N ASN A 126 1.51 13.84 -8.64
CA ASN A 126 2.07 12.69 -9.34
C ASN A 126 1.09 11.98 -10.31
N LYS A 127 -0.21 12.03 -10.06
CA LYS A 127 -1.21 11.22 -10.77
C LYS A 127 -1.21 11.34 -12.29
N ASN A 128 -0.78 12.49 -12.83
CA ASN A 128 -0.76 12.75 -14.27
C ASN A 128 0.55 12.38 -14.95
N LYS A 129 1.53 11.87 -14.24
CA LYS A 129 2.77 11.40 -14.84
C LYS A 129 2.50 10.15 -15.68
N ALA A 130 3.22 10.04 -16.82
CA ALA A 130 2.94 9.01 -17.83
C ALA A 130 2.95 7.58 -17.29
N VAL A 131 3.83 7.24 -16.36
CA VAL A 131 3.92 5.89 -15.79
C VAL A 131 2.62 5.46 -15.09
N PHE A 132 1.84 6.41 -14.57
CA PHE A 132 0.58 6.11 -13.90
C PHE A 132 -0.59 5.84 -14.85
N GLN A 133 -0.34 5.75 -16.15
CA GLN A 133 -1.25 5.11 -17.10
C GLN A 133 -1.15 3.57 -17.05
N ASP A 134 0.00 3.06 -16.60
CA ASP A 134 0.29 1.62 -16.53
C ASP A 134 0.33 1.09 -15.10
N VAL A 135 0.56 1.97 -14.13
CA VAL A 135 0.59 1.66 -12.70
C VAL A 135 -0.49 2.48 -12.01
N HIS A 136 -1.36 1.82 -11.25
CA HIS A 136 -2.47 2.48 -10.57
C HIS A 136 -1.97 3.16 -9.30
N LEU A 137 -1.97 4.50 -9.29
CA LEU A 137 -1.61 5.28 -8.10
C LEU A 137 -2.83 5.42 -7.17
N VAL A 138 -2.63 5.07 -5.93
CA VAL A 138 -3.68 5.06 -4.89
C VAL A 138 -3.10 5.68 -3.62
N TYR A 139 -3.91 6.38 -2.84
CA TYR A 139 -3.45 6.81 -1.52
C TYR A 139 -4.42 6.43 -0.42
N LEU A 140 -3.87 6.35 0.79
CA LEU A 140 -4.58 5.99 2.00
C LEU A 140 -3.99 6.82 3.14
N SER A 141 -4.85 7.44 3.94
CA SER A 141 -4.37 8.22 5.07
C SER A 141 -4.20 7.36 6.32
N TRP A 142 -3.30 7.75 7.21
CA TRP A 142 -3.18 7.14 8.53
C TRP A 142 -4.50 7.22 9.30
N GLN A 143 -5.23 8.32 9.14
CA GLN A 143 -6.53 8.52 9.77
C GLN A 143 -7.55 7.46 9.32
N ASP A 144 -7.59 7.18 8.02
CA ASP A 144 -8.48 6.16 7.46
C ASP A 144 -8.07 4.74 7.84
N ILE A 145 -6.77 4.48 7.97
CA ILE A 145 -6.27 3.18 8.47
C ILE A 145 -6.81 2.92 9.88
N LEU A 146 -6.75 3.92 10.76
CA LEU A 146 -7.28 3.78 12.13
C LEU A 146 -8.78 3.48 12.13
N LEU A 147 -9.56 4.17 11.28
CA LEU A 147 -10.97 3.89 11.11
C LEU A 147 -11.22 2.47 10.58
N GLY A 148 -10.42 2.04 9.61
CA GLY A 148 -10.52 0.72 9.03
C GLY A 148 -10.21 -0.40 10.02
N LEU A 149 -9.27 -0.19 10.92
CA LEU A 149 -8.95 -1.18 11.96
C LEU A 149 -10.14 -1.46 12.89
N ASP A 150 -10.99 -0.47 13.14
CA ASP A 150 -12.21 -0.67 13.94
C ASP A 150 -13.24 -1.57 13.26
N GLN A 151 -13.13 -1.75 11.94
CA GLN A 151 -14.06 -2.51 11.13
C GLN A 151 -13.56 -3.89 10.76
N VAL A 152 -12.33 -4.25 11.14
CA VAL A 152 -11.75 -5.57 10.85
C VAL A 152 -12.50 -6.65 11.63
N VAL A 153 -12.95 -7.68 10.90
CA VAL A 153 -13.69 -8.79 11.51
C VAL A 153 -12.71 -9.78 12.15
N MET A 154 -12.85 -9.96 13.47
CA MET A 154 -11.99 -10.84 14.25
C MET A 154 -12.56 -12.25 14.32
N MET A 155 -11.67 -13.26 14.25
CA MET A 155 -12.04 -14.66 14.39
C MET A 155 -11.58 -15.27 15.71
N SER A 156 -10.64 -14.63 16.41
CA SER A 156 -10.08 -15.14 17.65
C SER A 156 -9.69 -14.00 18.59
N PRO A 157 -9.58 -14.27 19.90
CA PRO A 157 -9.06 -13.28 20.85
C PRO A 157 -7.66 -12.80 20.51
N TYR A 158 -6.84 -13.64 19.91
CA TYR A 158 -5.49 -13.29 19.46
C TYR A 158 -5.51 -12.23 18.35
N GLU A 159 -6.35 -12.41 17.34
CA GLU A 159 -6.55 -11.42 16.27
C GLU A 159 -7.07 -10.11 16.82
N GLU A 160 -8.03 -10.16 17.74
CA GLU A 160 -8.59 -8.99 18.40
C GLU A 160 -7.52 -8.19 19.12
N LYS A 161 -6.65 -8.87 19.88
CA LYS A 161 -5.53 -8.23 20.54
C LYS A 161 -4.55 -7.60 19.56
N MET A 162 -4.21 -8.27 18.48
CA MET A 162 -3.32 -7.72 17.44
C MET A 162 -3.87 -6.41 16.88
N VAL A 163 -5.16 -6.34 16.58
CA VAL A 163 -5.79 -5.13 16.04
C VAL A 163 -5.80 -4.01 17.07
N GLU A 164 -6.14 -4.31 18.32
CA GLU A 164 -6.11 -3.32 19.41
C GLU A 164 -4.71 -2.74 19.61
N ASP A 165 -3.67 -3.57 19.54
CA ASP A 165 -2.29 -3.13 19.68
C ASP A 165 -1.84 -2.22 18.51
N LEU A 166 -2.47 -2.31 17.35
CA LEU A 166 -2.19 -1.45 16.18
C LEU A 166 -2.87 -0.08 16.25
N LYS A 167 -3.94 0.04 17.02
CA LYS A 167 -4.65 1.30 17.20
C LYS A 167 -3.86 2.24 18.10
#